data_5aa68344be601ec1f13212f0d1e15e69
#
_entry.id   5aa68344be601ec1f13212f0d1e15e69
#
_cell.length_a   1.000
_cell.length_b   1.000
_cell.length_c   1.000
_cell.angle_alpha   90.00
_cell.angle_beta   90.00
_cell.angle_gamma   90.00
#
_symmetry.space_group_name_H-M   'P 1'
#
loop_
_entity.id
_entity.type
_entity.pdbx_description
1 polymer ?
#
loop_
_entity_poly.entity_id
_entity_poly.type
_entity_poly.pdbx_seq_one_letter_code
_entity_poly.pdbx_strand_id
1 'polypeptide(L)'
;MAHFAELKAMTDPTGFTSDSHQVVQRVVVVGNDIDTAAGPLGENDMHVDGETWGINFFKGGIWKQTSYNNNFRKQYAGIGMVYDPVKNKFILQQPYASWSLDASDDWQAPITYPSIIGDGQDPSVWRYNISWNEEKYQADNTKGWEATKSNDTSETPTKYNWNGSSWVSE
;
A
#
# COMPACT_ATOMS: atom_id res chain seq x y z
N MET A 1 -6.59 3.93 22.31
CA MET A 1 -7.68 3.61 21.35
C MET A 1 -7.23 2.46 20.49
N ALA A 2 -8.07 1.44 20.35
CA ALA A 2 -7.81 0.30 19.47
C ALA A 2 -8.46 0.52 18.09
N HIS A 3 -7.84 -0.02 17.05
CA HIS A 3 -8.31 0.12 15.66
C HIS A 3 -8.55 -1.27 15.07
N PHE A 4 -9.69 -1.46 14.43
CA PHE A 4 -10.06 -2.75 13.85
C PHE A 4 -10.49 -2.58 12.40
N ALA A 5 -9.92 -3.40 11.52
CA ALA A 5 -10.30 -3.49 10.12
C ALA A 5 -11.37 -4.57 9.93
N GLU A 6 -12.46 -4.22 9.28
CA GLU A 6 -13.42 -5.18 8.76
C GLU A 6 -12.96 -5.70 7.40
N LEU A 7 -12.95 -7.01 7.25
CA LEU A 7 -12.42 -7.70 6.08
C LEU A 7 -13.53 -8.41 5.32
N LYS A 8 -13.39 -8.49 4.01
CA LYS A 8 -14.21 -9.28 3.11
C LYS A 8 -13.33 -10.15 2.23
N ALA A 9 -13.79 -11.33 1.87
CA ALA A 9 -13.09 -12.18 0.91
C ALA A 9 -12.82 -11.42 -0.39
N MET A 10 -11.62 -11.56 -0.94
CA MET A 10 -11.29 -11.04 -2.25
C MET A 10 -12.02 -11.85 -3.33
N THR A 11 -12.63 -11.13 -4.25
CA THR A 11 -13.26 -11.74 -5.44
C THR A 11 -12.33 -11.80 -6.64
N ASP A 12 -11.29 -10.98 -6.63
CA ASP A 12 -10.24 -10.94 -7.65
C ASP A 12 -8.88 -10.78 -6.95
N PRO A 13 -8.10 -11.86 -6.84
CA PRO A 13 -6.81 -11.85 -6.15
C PRO A 13 -5.67 -11.32 -7.02
N THR A 14 -5.91 -10.41 -7.98
CA THR A 14 -4.89 -9.87 -8.88
C THR A 14 -3.63 -9.48 -8.10
N GLY A 15 -2.49 -10.05 -8.49
CA GLY A 15 -1.21 -9.84 -7.83
C GLY A 15 -0.98 -10.64 -6.54
N PHE A 16 -1.97 -11.40 -6.07
CA PHE A 16 -1.85 -12.27 -4.90
C PHE A 16 -2.09 -13.73 -5.31
N THR A 17 -1.31 -14.64 -4.73
CA THR A 17 -1.29 -16.07 -5.15
C THR A 17 -2.24 -16.96 -4.36
N SER A 18 -3.01 -16.42 -3.43
CA SER A 18 -3.86 -17.20 -2.51
C SER A 18 -5.29 -16.67 -2.47
N ASP A 19 -6.26 -17.56 -2.69
CA ASP A 19 -7.70 -17.28 -2.56
C ASP A 19 -8.12 -16.93 -1.11
N SER A 20 -7.21 -17.07 -0.14
CA SER A 20 -7.48 -16.75 1.27
C SER A 20 -7.30 -15.27 1.61
N HIS A 21 -6.77 -14.46 0.70
CA HIS A 21 -6.60 -13.02 0.93
C HIS A 21 -7.96 -12.32 1.09
N GLN A 22 -7.96 -11.28 1.89
CA GLN A 22 -9.15 -10.52 2.24
C GLN A 22 -8.89 -9.03 2.02
N VAL A 23 -9.92 -8.28 1.63
CA VAL A 23 -9.83 -6.84 1.41
C VAL A 23 -10.45 -6.07 2.56
N VAL A 24 -9.78 -5.00 2.98
CA VAL A 24 -10.26 -4.08 4.03
C VAL A 24 -11.43 -3.27 3.49
N GLN A 25 -12.60 -3.39 4.14
CA GLN A 25 -13.82 -2.65 3.80
C GLN A 25 -13.89 -1.32 4.54
N ARG A 26 -13.54 -1.33 5.82
CA ARG A 26 -13.50 -0.15 6.68
C ARG A 26 -12.57 -0.38 7.87
N VAL A 27 -12.19 0.72 8.52
CA VAL A 27 -11.49 0.68 9.80
C VAL A 27 -12.31 1.46 10.82
N VAL A 28 -12.49 0.87 12.00
CA VAL A 28 -13.18 1.50 13.12
C VAL A 28 -12.23 1.73 14.26
N VAL A 29 -12.50 2.77 15.02
CA VAL A 29 -11.74 3.13 16.22
C VAL A 29 -12.66 2.92 17.43
N VAL A 30 -12.15 2.23 18.44
CA VAL A 30 -12.89 1.97 19.69
C VAL A 30 -12.08 2.40 20.90
N GLY A 31 -12.76 2.73 21.97
CA GLY A 31 -12.12 3.09 23.24
C GLY A 31 -11.40 1.88 23.87
N ASN A 32 -10.37 2.15 24.68
CA ASN A 32 -9.67 1.09 25.42
C ASN A 32 -10.51 0.58 26.59
N ASP A 33 -11.58 1.27 26.95
CA ASP A 33 -12.56 0.96 27.99
C ASP A 33 -13.70 0.04 27.53
N ILE A 34 -13.68 -0.38 26.26
CA ILE A 34 -14.66 -1.34 25.75
C ILE A 34 -14.49 -2.67 26.49
N ASP A 35 -15.56 -3.15 27.09
CA ASP A 35 -15.61 -4.44 27.76
C ASP A 35 -15.65 -5.59 26.74
N THR A 36 -14.72 -6.52 26.89
CA THR A 36 -14.70 -7.79 26.18
C THR A 36 -14.93 -8.95 27.15
N ALA A 37 -15.03 -10.16 26.65
CA ALA A 37 -15.16 -11.34 27.51
C ALA A 37 -13.95 -11.52 28.46
N ALA A 38 -12.77 -11.00 28.09
CA ALA A 38 -11.55 -11.03 28.89
C ALA A 38 -11.33 -9.75 29.75
N GLY A 39 -12.29 -8.83 29.75
CA GLY A 39 -12.20 -7.51 30.40
C GLY A 39 -12.00 -6.37 29.43
N PRO A 40 -11.71 -5.15 29.93
CA PRO A 40 -11.46 -3.99 29.09
C PRO A 40 -10.34 -4.22 28.07
N LEU A 41 -10.47 -3.68 26.86
CA LEU A 41 -9.45 -3.82 25.81
C LEU A 41 -8.06 -3.35 26.27
N GLY A 42 -7.99 -2.29 27.06
CA GLY A 42 -6.72 -1.72 27.49
C GLY A 42 -5.90 -1.12 26.34
N GLU A 43 -4.59 -0.99 26.57
CA GLU A 43 -3.66 -0.38 25.60
C GLU A 43 -2.76 -1.41 24.90
N ASN A 44 -3.09 -2.69 25.00
CA ASN A 44 -2.24 -3.73 24.43
C ASN A 44 -2.38 -3.84 22.92
N ASP A 45 -1.32 -4.29 22.28
CA ASP A 45 -1.29 -4.64 20.88
C ASP A 45 -1.86 -6.06 20.67
N MET A 46 -2.61 -6.26 19.60
CA MET A 46 -3.20 -7.54 19.17
C MET A 46 -4.16 -8.21 20.17
N HIS A 47 -5.35 -7.69 20.26
CA HIS A 47 -6.43 -8.29 21.03
C HIS A 47 -7.34 -9.19 20.18
N VAL A 48 -7.20 -10.50 20.35
CA VAL A 48 -8.14 -11.47 19.80
C VAL A 48 -9.57 -11.20 20.32
N ASP A 49 -9.68 -10.81 21.58
CA ASP A 49 -10.97 -10.46 22.22
C ASP A 49 -11.62 -9.23 21.60
N GLY A 50 -10.83 -8.23 21.18
CA GLY A 50 -11.34 -7.08 20.45
C GLY A 50 -11.84 -7.45 19.06
N GLU A 51 -11.21 -8.39 18.37
CA GLU A 51 -11.71 -8.94 17.11
C GLU A 51 -13.06 -9.67 17.34
N THR A 52 -13.17 -10.46 18.41
CA THR A 52 -14.41 -11.12 18.82
C THR A 52 -15.48 -10.12 19.22
N TRP A 53 -15.11 -9.05 19.96
CA TRP A 53 -16.03 -7.96 20.28
C TRP A 53 -16.59 -7.33 18.99
N GLY A 54 -15.73 -7.06 18.00
CA GLY A 54 -16.16 -6.52 16.70
C GLY A 54 -17.18 -7.41 16.01
N ILE A 55 -16.95 -8.73 15.96
CA ILE A 55 -17.90 -9.71 15.40
C ILE A 55 -19.26 -9.62 16.12
N ASN A 56 -19.25 -9.56 17.45
CA ASN A 56 -20.48 -9.54 18.25
C ASN A 56 -21.23 -8.21 18.12
N PHE A 57 -20.50 -7.09 18.21
CA PHE A 57 -21.09 -5.76 18.15
C PHE A 57 -21.72 -5.46 16.77
N PHE A 58 -21.01 -5.79 15.69
CA PHE A 58 -21.47 -5.58 14.33
C PHE A 58 -22.32 -6.75 13.77
N LYS A 59 -22.59 -7.76 14.59
CA LYS A 59 -23.40 -8.95 14.25
C LYS A 59 -22.85 -9.74 13.06
N GLY A 60 -21.55 -9.94 13.04
CA GLY A 60 -20.85 -10.70 12.02
C GLY A 60 -19.63 -9.99 11.46
N GLY A 61 -19.17 -10.47 10.31
CA GLY A 61 -17.98 -9.97 9.64
C GLY A 61 -16.68 -10.65 10.10
N ILE A 62 -15.61 -10.32 9.42
CA ILE A 62 -14.26 -10.75 9.78
C ILE A 62 -13.51 -9.49 10.23
N TRP A 63 -12.99 -9.54 11.44
CA TRP A 63 -12.34 -8.38 12.05
C TRP A 63 -10.89 -8.69 12.39
N LYS A 64 -10.00 -7.76 12.10
CA LYS A 64 -8.59 -7.82 12.45
C LYS A 64 -8.12 -6.50 13.05
N GLN A 65 -7.48 -6.56 14.21
CA GLN A 65 -6.88 -5.37 14.79
C GLN A 65 -5.77 -4.85 13.90
N THR A 66 -5.64 -3.53 13.81
CA THR A 66 -4.56 -2.85 13.08
C THR A 66 -3.87 -1.84 13.98
N SER A 67 -2.56 -1.66 13.80
CA SER A 67 -1.75 -0.76 14.60
C SER A 67 -1.62 0.60 13.95
N TYR A 68 -2.14 1.65 14.60
CA TYR A 68 -1.97 3.02 14.12
C TYR A 68 -0.49 3.42 13.97
N ASN A 69 0.38 2.88 14.83
CA ASN A 69 1.81 3.16 14.84
C ASN A 69 2.65 2.09 14.08
N ASN A 70 2.01 1.20 13.32
CA ASN A 70 2.66 0.13 12.56
C ASN A 70 3.47 -0.86 13.43
N ASN A 71 3.09 -1.08 14.70
CA ASN A 71 3.81 -1.94 15.62
C ASN A 71 3.65 -3.43 15.30
N PHE A 72 2.57 -3.80 14.60
CA PHE A 72 2.29 -5.18 14.18
C PHE A 72 1.52 -5.22 12.87
N ARG A 73 1.48 -6.40 12.24
CA ARG A 73 0.80 -6.65 10.95
C ARG A 73 1.29 -5.73 9.83
N LYS A 74 2.60 -5.42 9.84
CA LYS A 74 3.36 -4.62 8.88
C LYS A 74 2.99 -3.14 8.90
N GLN A 75 1.71 -2.79 8.76
CA GLN A 75 1.28 -1.39 8.66
C GLN A 75 -0.18 -1.21 9.06
N TYR A 76 -0.57 0.06 9.28
CA TYR A 76 -1.95 0.43 9.54
C TYR A 76 -2.84 0.08 8.36
N ALA A 77 -3.98 -0.54 8.63
CA ALA A 77 -4.93 -0.91 7.59
C ALA A 77 -5.62 0.31 6.99
N GLY A 78 -5.70 0.36 5.69
CA GLY A 78 -6.50 1.32 4.94
C GLY A 78 -7.56 0.62 4.09
N ILE A 79 -8.65 1.32 3.77
CA ILE A 79 -9.70 0.80 2.89
C ILE A 79 -9.09 0.38 1.56
N GLY A 80 -9.44 -0.79 1.07
CA GLY A 80 -8.93 -1.37 -0.15
C GLY A 80 -7.60 -2.12 -0.02
N MET A 81 -6.89 -2.00 1.12
CA MET A 81 -5.71 -2.83 1.37
C MET A 81 -6.08 -4.29 1.51
N VAL A 82 -5.11 -5.15 1.27
CA VAL A 82 -5.26 -6.61 1.35
C VAL A 82 -4.70 -7.12 2.67
N TYR A 83 -5.42 -7.99 3.34
CA TYR A 83 -4.92 -8.75 4.47
C TYR A 83 -4.52 -10.15 4.01
N ASP A 84 -3.27 -10.51 4.25
CA ASP A 84 -2.73 -11.86 4.05
C ASP A 84 -2.86 -12.64 5.37
N PRO A 85 -3.76 -13.63 5.47
CA PRO A 85 -3.96 -14.38 6.70
C PRO A 85 -2.81 -15.35 7.02
N VAL A 86 -2.01 -15.75 6.02
CA VAL A 86 -0.87 -16.66 6.22
C VAL A 86 0.30 -15.89 6.82
N LYS A 87 0.60 -14.72 6.28
CA LYS A 87 1.67 -13.84 6.77
C LYS A 87 1.21 -12.95 7.93
N ASN A 88 -0.10 -12.87 8.20
CA ASN A 88 -0.73 -12.01 9.20
C ASN A 88 -0.31 -10.52 9.01
N LYS A 89 -0.46 -10.01 7.79
CA LYS A 89 -0.03 -8.66 7.39
C LYS A 89 -1.08 -7.93 6.57
N PHE A 90 -1.10 -6.60 6.68
CA PHE A 90 -1.80 -5.71 5.75
C PHE A 90 -0.83 -5.27 4.65
N ILE A 91 -1.24 -5.42 3.40
CA ILE A 91 -0.42 -5.15 2.21
C ILE A 91 -1.22 -4.21 1.30
N LEU A 92 -0.56 -3.25 0.67
CA LEU A 92 -1.20 -2.40 -0.33
C LEU A 92 -1.70 -3.23 -1.52
N GLN A 93 -2.72 -2.76 -2.20
CA GLN A 93 -3.11 -3.36 -3.49
C GLN A 93 -1.97 -3.26 -4.49
N GLN A 94 -1.92 -4.19 -5.43
CA GLN A 94 -0.98 -4.13 -6.54
C GLN A 94 -1.21 -2.85 -7.35
N PRO A 95 -0.23 -1.95 -7.45
CA PRO A 95 -0.42 -0.69 -8.15
C PRO A 95 -0.45 -0.85 -9.66
N TYR A 96 0.30 -1.82 -10.19
CA TYR A 96 0.41 -2.12 -11.63
C TYR A 96 0.63 -3.62 -11.84
N ALA A 97 0.12 -4.14 -12.94
CA ALA A 97 0.15 -5.58 -13.23
C ALA A 97 1.57 -6.15 -13.32
N SER A 98 2.55 -5.34 -13.71
CA SER A 98 3.96 -5.75 -13.82
C SER A 98 4.72 -5.75 -12.49
N TRP A 99 4.19 -5.11 -11.45
CA TRP A 99 4.89 -5.01 -10.16
C TRP A 99 4.77 -6.31 -9.37
N SER A 100 5.79 -6.62 -8.57
CA SER A 100 5.84 -7.79 -7.70
C SER A 100 6.21 -7.42 -6.26
N LEU A 101 5.79 -8.26 -5.30
CA LEU A 101 6.17 -8.08 -3.90
C LEU A 101 7.62 -8.53 -3.67
N ASP A 102 8.37 -7.73 -2.95
CA ASP A 102 9.69 -8.10 -2.45
C ASP A 102 9.61 -8.96 -1.15
N ALA A 103 10.76 -9.27 -0.58
CA ALA A 103 10.84 -10.06 0.65
C ALA A 103 10.21 -9.39 1.88
N SER A 104 9.99 -8.08 1.82
CA SER A 104 9.32 -7.28 2.86
C SER A 104 7.82 -7.13 2.61
N ASP A 105 7.30 -7.71 1.52
CA ASP A 105 5.95 -7.54 1.01
C ASP A 105 5.65 -6.09 0.61
N ASP A 106 6.65 -5.41 0.02
CA ASP A 106 6.50 -4.10 -0.62
C ASP A 106 6.50 -4.24 -2.14
N TRP A 107 5.60 -3.54 -2.81
CA TRP A 107 5.49 -3.58 -4.27
C TRP A 107 6.69 -2.92 -4.93
N GLN A 108 7.32 -3.63 -5.83
CA GLN A 108 8.48 -3.18 -6.58
C GLN A 108 8.21 -3.21 -8.08
N ALA A 109 8.58 -2.13 -8.76
CA ALA A 109 8.59 -2.10 -10.21
C ALA A 109 9.67 -3.06 -10.75
N PRO A 110 9.46 -3.68 -11.93
CA PRO A 110 10.46 -4.54 -12.56
C PRO A 110 11.73 -3.79 -12.98
N ILE A 111 11.63 -2.46 -13.14
CA ILE A 111 12.78 -1.58 -13.41
C ILE A 111 13.07 -0.76 -12.16
N THR A 112 14.32 -0.76 -11.72
CA THR A 112 14.77 0.01 -10.56
C THR A 112 14.37 1.48 -10.67
N TYR A 113 13.89 2.05 -9.55
CA TYR A 113 13.50 3.45 -9.47
C TYR A 113 14.66 4.38 -9.87
N PRO A 114 14.41 5.40 -10.70
CA PRO A 114 15.44 6.33 -11.15
C PRO A 114 16.20 7.00 -10.01
N SER A 115 17.52 6.98 -10.09
CA SER A 115 18.40 7.61 -9.10
C SER A 115 18.50 9.12 -9.26
N ILE A 116 18.20 9.64 -10.45
CA ILE A 116 18.21 11.08 -10.75
C ILE A 116 16.81 11.64 -10.56
N ILE A 117 16.57 12.27 -9.42
CA ILE A 117 15.23 12.76 -9.01
C ILE A 117 15.03 14.28 -9.20
N GLY A 118 16.05 15.01 -9.62
CA GLY A 118 15.96 16.47 -9.80
C GLY A 118 17.26 17.10 -10.22
N ASP A 119 17.42 18.38 -9.91
CA ASP A 119 18.71 19.08 -10.03
C ASP A 119 19.72 18.42 -9.08
N GLY A 120 20.80 17.90 -9.64
CA GLY A 120 21.82 17.17 -8.89
C GLY A 120 22.54 17.97 -7.80
N GLN A 121 22.38 19.30 -7.79
CA GLN A 121 23.01 20.18 -6.82
C GLN A 121 22.03 20.70 -5.77
N ASP A 122 20.81 21.04 -6.16
CA ASP A 122 19.78 21.52 -5.25
C ASP A 122 18.37 21.04 -5.71
N PRO A 123 17.85 19.98 -5.09
CA PRO A 123 16.51 19.48 -5.43
C PRO A 123 15.37 20.45 -5.06
N SER A 124 15.64 21.55 -4.37
CA SER A 124 14.65 22.60 -4.14
C SER A 124 14.42 23.48 -5.38
N VAL A 125 15.35 23.50 -6.32
CA VAL A 125 15.25 24.31 -7.55
C VAL A 125 14.23 23.69 -8.49
N TRP A 126 14.32 22.38 -8.73
CA TRP A 126 13.33 21.62 -9.49
C TRP A 126 13.51 20.11 -9.25
N ARG A 127 12.44 19.35 -9.47
CA ARG A 127 12.42 17.89 -9.38
C ARG A 127 11.80 17.28 -10.61
N TYR A 128 12.10 16.02 -10.84
CA TYR A 128 11.30 15.20 -11.74
C TYR A 128 10.02 14.74 -11.02
N ASN A 129 8.88 14.98 -11.65
CA ASN A 129 7.62 14.35 -11.29
C ASN A 129 7.62 12.98 -11.96
N ILE A 130 8.08 11.97 -11.23
CA ILE A 130 8.33 10.63 -11.74
C ILE A 130 7.06 9.78 -11.57
N SER A 131 6.68 9.06 -12.62
CA SER A 131 5.57 8.13 -12.63
C SER A 131 5.92 6.84 -13.38
N TRP A 132 5.22 5.77 -13.05
CA TRP A 132 5.28 4.54 -13.80
C TRP A 132 4.22 4.53 -14.90
N ASN A 133 4.62 4.15 -16.11
CA ASN A 133 3.74 3.95 -17.24
C ASN A 133 3.71 2.47 -17.62
N GLU A 134 2.64 1.80 -17.20
CA GLU A 134 2.46 0.37 -17.42
C GLU A 134 2.37 0.01 -18.91
N GLU A 135 1.70 0.85 -19.71
CA GLU A 135 1.53 0.60 -21.17
C GLU A 135 2.89 0.63 -21.88
N LYS A 136 3.76 1.59 -21.51
CA LYS A 136 5.13 1.64 -22.05
C LYS A 136 5.92 0.39 -21.68
N TYR A 137 5.80 -0.08 -20.43
CA TYR A 137 6.48 -1.29 -19.99
C TYR A 137 5.96 -2.54 -20.71
N GLN A 138 4.67 -2.66 -20.91
CA GLN A 138 4.08 -3.79 -21.63
C GLN A 138 4.47 -3.79 -23.12
N ALA A 139 4.70 -2.62 -23.72
CA ALA A 139 5.17 -2.50 -25.08
C ALA A 139 6.70 -2.76 -25.21
N ASP A 140 7.49 -2.37 -24.21
CA ASP A 140 8.93 -2.50 -24.17
C ASP A 140 9.39 -2.63 -22.70
N ASN A 141 9.75 -3.83 -22.28
CA ASN A 141 10.09 -4.14 -20.89
C ASN A 141 11.40 -3.47 -20.38
N THR A 142 12.06 -2.69 -21.20
CA THR A 142 13.20 -1.85 -20.81
C THR A 142 12.77 -0.42 -20.48
N LYS A 143 11.48 -0.08 -20.64
CA LYS A 143 10.88 1.23 -20.38
C LYS A 143 9.79 1.12 -19.32
N GLY A 144 9.42 2.24 -18.74
CA GLY A 144 8.31 2.28 -17.76
C GLY A 144 8.37 3.52 -16.91
N TRP A 145 9.52 3.94 -16.43
CA TRP A 145 9.64 5.20 -15.73
C TRP A 145 9.64 6.39 -16.70
N GLU A 146 8.69 7.29 -16.49
CA GLU A 146 8.59 8.56 -17.20
C GLU A 146 8.52 9.73 -16.22
N ALA A 147 8.86 10.91 -16.69
CA ALA A 147 8.84 12.11 -15.85
C ALA A 147 8.61 13.39 -16.63
N THR A 148 8.18 14.42 -15.90
CA THR A 148 8.24 15.82 -16.31
C THR A 148 9.02 16.62 -15.29
N LYS A 149 9.57 17.78 -15.64
CA LYS A 149 10.24 18.67 -14.67
C LYS A 149 9.22 19.51 -13.93
N SER A 150 9.35 19.65 -12.62
CA SER A 150 8.43 20.42 -11.78
C SER A 150 8.41 21.92 -12.09
N ASN A 151 9.44 22.44 -12.73
CA ASN A 151 9.57 23.83 -13.16
C ASN A 151 9.15 24.06 -14.64
N ASP A 152 8.75 23.01 -15.35
CA ASP A 152 8.17 23.15 -16.69
C ASP A 152 6.66 23.41 -16.52
N THR A 153 6.27 24.67 -16.64
CA THR A 153 4.90 25.16 -16.49
C THR A 153 4.18 25.35 -17.83
N SER A 154 4.73 24.81 -18.93
CA SER A 154 4.09 24.85 -20.24
C SER A 154 2.79 24.02 -20.27
N GLU A 155 1.86 24.34 -21.17
CA GLU A 155 0.63 23.56 -21.35
C GLU A 155 0.91 22.11 -21.76
N THR A 156 2.06 21.87 -22.39
CA THR A 156 2.53 20.55 -22.79
C THR A 156 3.96 20.35 -22.28
N PRO A 157 4.12 19.96 -20.98
CA PRO A 157 5.45 19.77 -20.40
C PRO A 157 6.26 18.72 -21.16
N THR A 158 7.54 18.95 -21.31
CA THR A 158 8.47 18.00 -21.93
C THR A 158 8.47 16.69 -21.14
N LYS A 159 8.18 15.59 -21.82
CA LYS A 159 8.26 14.25 -21.24
C LYS A 159 9.66 13.67 -21.37
N TYR A 160 10.05 12.92 -20.36
CA TYR A 160 11.32 12.24 -20.30
C TYR A 160 11.09 10.76 -20.01
N ASN A 161 11.89 9.90 -20.64
CA ASN A 161 11.92 8.46 -20.34
C ASN A 161 13.24 8.11 -19.64
N TRP A 162 13.18 7.24 -18.64
CA TRP A 162 14.35 6.69 -18.00
C TRP A 162 14.94 5.55 -18.84
N ASN A 163 16.23 5.63 -19.13
CA ASN A 163 16.94 4.61 -19.92
C ASN A 163 17.79 3.64 -19.06
N GLY A 164 17.64 3.69 -17.72
CA GLY A 164 18.43 2.93 -16.77
C GLY A 164 19.57 3.71 -16.14
N SER A 165 19.97 4.86 -16.70
CA SER A 165 21.07 5.70 -16.21
C SER A 165 20.78 7.19 -16.25
N SER A 166 19.95 7.66 -17.16
CA SER A 166 19.63 9.07 -17.37
C SER A 166 18.21 9.26 -17.91
N TRP A 167 17.71 10.49 -17.78
CA TRP A 167 16.46 10.92 -18.38
C TRP A 167 16.72 11.41 -19.82
N VAL A 168 15.97 10.85 -20.76
CA VAL A 168 16.02 11.21 -22.18
C VAL A 168 14.70 11.83 -22.57
N SER A 169 14.70 13.03 -23.16
CA SER A 169 13.47 13.67 -23.68
C SER A 169 12.85 12.88 -24.81
N GLU A 170 11.53 12.83 -24.84
CA GLU A 170 10.75 12.31 -25.97
C GLU A 170 10.85 13.22 -27.19
#